data_d81eae0e20e3aff0b9830d9fc5836958
#
_entry.id   d81eae0e20e3aff0b9830d9fc5836958
#
_cell.length_a   1.000
_cell.length_b   1.000
_cell.length_c   1.000
_cell.angle_alpha   90.00
_cell.angle_beta   90.00
_cell.angle_gamma   90.00
#
_symmetry.space_group_name_H-M   'P 1'
#
loop_
_entity.id
_entity.type
_entity.pdbx_description
1 polymer ?
#
loop_
_entity_poly.entity_id
_entity_poly.type
_entity_poly.pdbx_seq_one_letter_code
_entity_poly.pdbx_strand_id
1 'polypeptide(L)'
;GGIVIDVRAPIEYALDHIPGAISWPLFSDAERSEIGTLYKQKSKEKAIEKGFEIIGPQMAEMARYGRKLFESQTTKYPLLIHCWRGGMRSQSVAWLLRTASIPAIILDGGYKAYKSYARSMYDKPLNLAILGGLTGSAKTEVIGELDKIKGERIVDLEGMAKHFGSAFGNLDRHEQPTSKQFSNLLFSRLREIDAWGDNPRPIWVENESRTIGKVNLPEPFYTQMIKSTCFEMERTVDDRVNHLVQMYGDID
;
A
#
# COMPACT_ATOMS: atom_id res chain seq x y z
N GLY A 1 6.51 12.30 8.20
CA GLY A 1 5.27 11.95 8.89
C GLY A 1 5.54 11.08 10.11
N GLY A 2 4.50 10.81 10.91
CA GLY A 2 4.61 9.93 12.08
C GLY A 2 4.72 8.45 11.70
N ILE A 3 5.16 7.63 12.63
CA ILE A 3 5.29 6.17 12.45
C ILE A 3 3.92 5.50 12.63
N VAL A 4 3.55 4.68 11.66
CA VAL A 4 2.36 3.80 11.69
C VAL A 4 2.80 2.37 12.00
N ILE A 5 2.15 1.74 12.95
CA ILE A 5 2.47 0.39 13.43
C ILE A 5 1.27 -0.53 13.23
N ASP A 6 1.49 -1.60 12.48
CA ASP A 6 0.52 -2.66 12.28
C ASP A 6 0.82 -3.83 13.23
N VAL A 7 -0.06 -4.04 14.21
CA VAL A 7 0.07 -5.12 15.20
C VAL A 7 -0.73 -6.38 14.84
N ARG A 8 -1.14 -6.50 13.59
CA ARG A 8 -1.77 -7.74 13.08
C ARG A 8 -0.73 -8.85 12.95
N ALA A 9 -1.21 -10.07 12.78
CA ALA A 9 -0.31 -11.20 12.54
C ALA A 9 0.46 -11.06 11.20
N PRO A 10 1.64 -11.69 11.06
CA PRO A 10 2.47 -11.56 9.86
C PRO A 10 1.74 -11.87 8.55
N ILE A 11 0.92 -12.92 8.53
CA ILE A 11 0.13 -13.29 7.34
C ILE A 11 -0.91 -12.20 6.98
N GLU A 12 -1.49 -11.50 7.96
CA GLU A 12 -2.43 -10.41 7.72
C GLU A 12 -1.70 -9.20 7.09
N TYR A 13 -0.49 -8.90 7.56
CA TYR A 13 0.35 -7.83 7.02
C TYR A 13 0.86 -8.14 5.62
N ALA A 14 1.35 -9.36 5.40
CA ALA A 14 1.86 -9.79 4.10
C ALA A 14 0.79 -9.75 3.00
N LEU A 15 -0.47 -10.05 3.36
CA LEU A 15 -1.57 -10.00 2.40
C LEU A 15 -1.85 -8.57 1.90
N ASP A 16 -1.99 -7.63 2.83
CA ASP A 16 -2.19 -6.20 2.56
C ASP A 16 -1.98 -5.38 3.85
N HIS A 17 -1.43 -4.17 3.72
CA HIS A 17 -1.16 -3.27 4.84
C HIS A 17 -1.23 -1.79 4.41
N ILE A 18 -1.23 -0.88 5.38
CA ILE A 18 -1.09 0.56 5.11
C ILE A 18 0.34 0.80 4.58
N PRO A 19 0.54 1.38 3.40
CA PRO A 19 1.87 1.65 2.86
C PRO A 19 2.74 2.44 3.86
N GLY A 20 3.97 1.95 4.07
CA GLY A 20 4.90 2.53 5.04
C GLY A 20 4.65 2.17 6.51
N ALA A 21 3.62 1.39 6.82
CA ALA A 21 3.42 0.88 8.18
C ALA A 21 4.50 -0.14 8.54
N ILE A 22 4.98 -0.08 9.78
CA ILE A 22 5.91 -1.06 10.34
C ILE A 22 5.11 -2.28 10.82
N SER A 23 5.47 -3.47 10.35
CA SER A 23 4.95 -4.72 10.90
C SER A 23 5.55 -4.98 12.28
N TRP A 24 4.71 -4.93 13.30
CA TRP A 24 5.09 -5.29 14.66
C TRP A 24 3.98 -6.17 15.29
N PRO A 25 3.91 -7.42 14.86
CA PRO A 25 2.83 -8.31 15.25
C PRO A 25 2.80 -8.54 16.76
N LEU A 26 1.62 -8.40 17.36
CA LEU A 26 1.40 -8.73 18.77
C LEU A 26 1.43 -10.25 18.99
N PHE A 27 1.06 -11.02 17.97
CA PHE A 27 1.01 -12.47 17.95
C PHE A 27 1.55 -12.98 16.62
N SER A 28 2.26 -14.10 16.66
CA SER A 28 2.57 -14.91 15.48
C SER A 28 1.27 -15.42 14.83
N ASP A 29 1.37 -15.99 13.63
CA ASP A 29 0.21 -16.55 12.92
C ASP A 29 -0.42 -17.73 13.71
N ALA A 30 0.43 -18.58 14.33
CA ALA A 30 -0.03 -19.71 15.14
C ALA A 30 -0.75 -19.23 16.42
N GLU A 31 -0.16 -18.32 17.17
CA GLU A 31 -0.73 -17.75 18.40
C GLU A 31 -2.04 -17.01 18.11
N ARG A 32 -2.06 -16.24 17.01
CA ARG A 32 -3.29 -15.54 16.58
C ARG A 32 -4.41 -16.53 16.25
N SER A 33 -4.08 -17.67 15.63
CA SER A 33 -5.03 -18.74 15.31
C SER A 33 -5.55 -19.40 16.56
N GLU A 34 -4.67 -19.74 17.53
CA GLU A 34 -5.02 -20.31 18.82
C GLU A 34 -5.96 -19.40 19.61
N ILE A 35 -5.57 -18.12 19.79
CA ILE A 35 -6.40 -17.12 20.49
C ILE A 35 -7.75 -16.94 19.81
N GLY A 36 -7.77 -16.91 18.46
CA GLY A 36 -9.00 -16.80 17.69
C GLY A 36 -9.94 -18.00 17.89
N THR A 37 -9.39 -19.19 18.05
CA THR A 37 -10.14 -20.42 18.33
C THR A 37 -10.69 -20.40 19.75
N LEU A 38 -9.88 -20.04 20.75
CA LEU A 38 -10.32 -19.89 22.14
C LEU A 38 -11.45 -18.87 22.25
N TYR A 39 -11.34 -17.73 21.59
CA TYR A 39 -12.36 -16.68 21.59
C TYR A 39 -13.71 -17.16 21.03
N LYS A 40 -13.69 -18.00 19.97
CA LYS A 40 -14.92 -18.49 19.31
C LYS A 40 -15.52 -19.70 20.01
N GLN A 41 -14.68 -20.64 20.48
CA GLN A 41 -15.13 -21.95 20.95
C GLN A 41 -15.19 -22.08 22.47
N LYS A 42 -14.52 -21.24 23.21
CA LYS A 42 -14.49 -21.28 24.68
C LYS A 42 -15.07 -20.03 25.27
N SER A 43 -14.25 -18.98 25.47
CA SER A 43 -14.75 -17.69 25.95
C SER A 43 -13.75 -16.58 25.64
N LYS A 44 -14.23 -15.33 25.73
CA LYS A 44 -13.40 -14.13 25.61
C LYS A 44 -12.33 -14.08 26.70
N GLU A 45 -12.66 -14.48 27.93
CA GLU A 45 -11.79 -14.46 29.09
C GLU A 45 -10.59 -15.40 28.88
N LYS A 46 -10.83 -16.64 28.43
CA LYS A 46 -9.75 -17.60 28.12
C LYS A 46 -8.83 -17.14 27.01
N ALA A 47 -9.38 -16.48 25.99
CA ALA A 47 -8.57 -15.88 24.93
C ALA A 47 -7.68 -14.73 25.45
N ILE A 48 -8.19 -13.93 26.40
CA ILE A 48 -7.43 -12.86 27.05
C ILE A 48 -6.32 -13.45 27.94
N GLU A 49 -6.64 -14.43 28.79
CA GLU A 49 -5.66 -15.11 29.65
C GLU A 49 -4.51 -15.66 28.81
N LYS A 50 -4.83 -16.38 27.73
CA LYS A 50 -3.82 -16.89 26.80
C LYS A 50 -2.99 -15.77 26.17
N GLY A 51 -3.62 -14.67 25.79
CA GLY A 51 -2.92 -13.49 25.29
C GLY A 51 -1.93 -12.91 26.30
N PHE A 52 -2.30 -12.86 27.60
CA PHE A 52 -1.39 -12.41 28.66
C PHE A 52 -0.23 -13.37 28.90
N GLU A 53 -0.45 -14.69 28.84
CA GLU A 53 0.62 -15.69 28.92
C GLU A 53 1.69 -15.46 27.83
N ILE A 54 1.25 -15.13 26.61
CA ILE A 54 2.15 -14.91 25.46
C ILE A 54 2.86 -13.55 25.58
N ILE A 55 2.13 -12.48 25.89
CA ILE A 55 2.66 -11.10 25.84
C ILE A 55 3.45 -10.75 27.10
N GLY A 56 3.05 -11.28 28.26
CA GLY A 56 3.64 -10.93 29.55
C GLY A 56 5.17 -10.97 29.57
N PRO A 57 5.80 -12.08 29.15
CA PRO A 57 7.26 -12.18 29.11
C PRO A 57 7.95 -11.17 28.18
N GLN A 58 7.23 -10.66 27.17
CA GLN A 58 7.78 -9.77 26.11
C GLN A 58 7.56 -8.28 26.39
N MET A 59 6.77 -7.92 27.42
CA MET A 59 6.35 -6.53 27.66
C MET A 59 7.52 -5.55 27.79
N ALA A 60 8.58 -5.94 28.49
CA ALA A 60 9.75 -5.08 28.68
C ALA A 60 10.50 -4.83 27.36
N GLU A 61 10.60 -5.84 26.50
CA GLU A 61 11.22 -5.71 25.19
C GLU A 61 10.35 -4.86 24.25
N MET A 62 9.05 -5.07 24.27
CA MET A 62 8.10 -4.25 23.52
C MET A 62 8.19 -2.77 23.92
N ALA A 63 8.30 -2.47 25.20
CA ALA A 63 8.47 -1.08 25.67
C ALA A 63 9.80 -0.47 25.15
N ARG A 64 10.90 -1.21 25.21
CA ARG A 64 12.20 -0.76 24.65
C ARG A 64 12.14 -0.52 23.16
N TYR A 65 11.53 -1.43 22.42
CA TYR A 65 11.38 -1.30 20.97
C TYR A 65 10.50 -0.09 20.59
N GLY A 66 9.36 0.07 21.26
CA GLY A 66 8.49 1.24 21.07
C GLY A 66 9.20 2.56 21.36
N ARG A 67 10.04 2.62 22.40
CA ARG A 67 10.86 3.79 22.71
C ARG A 67 11.86 4.08 21.59
N LYS A 68 12.56 3.07 21.10
CA LYS A 68 13.48 3.20 19.96
C LYS A 68 12.79 3.77 18.73
N LEU A 69 11.59 3.27 18.39
CA LEU A 69 10.80 3.78 17.27
C LEU A 69 10.38 5.24 17.51
N PHE A 70 9.92 5.57 18.72
CA PHE A 70 9.53 6.94 19.03
C PHE A 70 10.71 7.91 18.95
N GLU A 71 11.86 7.52 19.50
CA GLU A 71 13.09 8.32 19.49
C GLU A 71 13.73 8.46 18.10
N SER A 72 13.51 7.53 17.18
CA SER A 72 14.03 7.59 15.81
C SER A 72 13.38 8.67 14.96
N GLN A 73 12.22 9.20 15.34
CA GLN A 73 11.52 10.24 14.60
C GLN A 73 12.21 11.59 14.75
N THR A 74 12.39 12.31 13.65
CA THR A 74 12.87 13.70 13.68
C THR A 74 11.88 14.61 14.39
N THR A 75 10.59 14.53 14.03
CA THR A 75 9.50 15.19 14.75
C THR A 75 8.77 14.17 15.61
N LYS A 76 8.62 14.42 16.89
CA LYS A 76 8.08 13.47 17.88
C LYS A 76 6.56 13.38 17.82
N TYR A 77 6.03 12.75 16.77
CA TYR A 77 4.61 12.42 16.71
C TYR A 77 4.30 11.17 17.55
N PRO A 78 3.11 11.08 18.15
CA PRO A 78 2.67 9.83 18.76
C PRO A 78 2.75 8.66 17.77
N LEU A 79 3.12 7.48 18.25
CA LEU A 79 3.09 6.25 17.42
C LEU A 79 1.62 5.91 17.11
N LEU A 80 1.26 5.81 15.83
CA LEU A 80 -0.09 5.42 15.41
C LEU A 80 -0.17 3.89 15.30
N ILE A 81 -0.98 3.29 16.14
CA ILE A 81 -1.09 1.84 16.26
C ILE A 81 -2.43 1.38 15.68
N HIS A 82 -2.42 0.34 14.91
CA HIS A 82 -3.65 -0.29 14.45
C HIS A 82 -3.58 -1.82 14.44
N CYS A 83 -4.75 -2.43 14.59
CA CYS A 83 -5.02 -3.82 14.23
C CYS A 83 -6.14 -3.85 13.18
N TRP A 84 -6.86 -4.97 13.06
CA TRP A 84 -7.93 -5.07 12.06
C TRP A 84 -9.09 -4.08 12.29
N ARG A 85 -9.53 -3.86 13.54
CA ARG A 85 -10.67 -2.99 13.90
C ARG A 85 -10.37 -1.96 14.98
N GLY A 86 -9.14 -1.70 15.34
CA GLY A 86 -8.81 -0.83 16.48
C GLY A 86 -9.18 -1.41 17.85
N GLY A 87 -9.38 -2.73 17.93
CA GLY A 87 -9.80 -3.42 19.14
C GLY A 87 -8.64 -3.84 20.06
N MET A 88 -8.84 -4.92 20.83
CA MET A 88 -7.95 -5.34 21.94
C MET A 88 -6.48 -5.41 21.58
N ARG A 89 -6.10 -5.93 20.39
CA ARG A 89 -4.68 -6.03 20.00
C ARG A 89 -3.99 -4.66 19.99
N SER A 90 -4.55 -3.68 19.28
CA SER A 90 -3.98 -2.32 19.25
C SER A 90 -4.15 -1.58 20.56
N GLN A 91 -5.22 -1.82 21.30
CA GLN A 91 -5.45 -1.24 22.62
C GLN A 91 -4.41 -1.71 23.64
N SER A 92 -4.07 -3.01 23.66
CA SER A 92 -3.05 -3.56 24.57
C SER A 92 -1.66 -2.99 24.29
N VAL A 93 -1.26 -2.89 23.02
CA VAL A 93 0.03 -2.28 22.65
C VAL A 93 0.06 -0.79 23.00
N ALA A 94 -0.99 -0.05 22.66
CA ALA A 94 -1.06 1.37 23.00
C ALA A 94 -1.06 1.62 24.51
N TRP A 95 -1.76 0.78 25.28
CA TRP A 95 -1.74 0.83 26.74
C TRP A 95 -0.33 0.60 27.30
N LEU A 96 0.36 -0.45 26.83
CA LEU A 96 1.72 -0.77 27.24
C LEU A 96 2.68 0.40 26.97
N LEU A 97 2.62 0.97 25.77
CA LEU A 97 3.49 2.08 25.38
C LEU A 97 3.22 3.34 26.22
N ARG A 98 1.94 3.67 26.42
CA ARG A 98 1.55 4.82 27.27
C ARG A 98 1.99 4.63 28.72
N THR A 99 1.87 3.42 29.26
CA THR A 99 2.35 3.07 30.62
C THR A 99 3.86 3.24 30.71
N ALA A 100 4.60 2.96 29.63
CA ALA A 100 6.04 3.21 29.53
C ALA A 100 6.38 4.68 29.16
N SER A 101 5.44 5.62 29.25
CA SER A 101 5.59 7.05 28.90
C SER A 101 5.99 7.28 27.43
N ILE A 102 5.51 6.44 26.52
CA ILE A 102 5.71 6.57 25.09
C ILE A 102 4.36 7.00 24.47
N PRO A 103 4.29 8.21 23.84
CA PRO A 103 3.06 8.68 23.22
C PRO A 103 2.59 7.72 22.12
N ALA A 104 1.37 7.23 22.22
CA ALA A 104 0.77 6.30 21.28
C ALA A 104 -0.72 6.61 21.10
N ILE A 105 -1.22 6.53 19.87
CA ILE A 105 -2.63 6.69 19.51
C ILE A 105 -3.09 5.46 18.73
N ILE A 106 -4.39 5.23 18.70
CA ILE A 106 -4.98 4.10 17.99
C ILE A 106 -5.73 4.64 16.79
N LEU A 107 -5.56 3.99 15.63
CA LEU A 107 -6.39 4.26 14.47
C LEU A 107 -7.82 3.75 14.75
N ASP A 108 -8.75 4.66 14.85
CA ASP A 108 -10.14 4.33 15.08
C ASP A 108 -10.71 3.45 13.93
N GLY A 109 -11.42 2.39 14.28
CA GLY A 109 -11.89 1.37 13.34
C GLY A 109 -10.77 0.53 12.69
N GLY A 110 -9.50 0.84 12.94
CA GLY A 110 -8.30 0.11 12.50
C GLY A 110 -8.14 0.03 10.99
N TYR A 111 -7.43 -1.01 10.54
CA TYR A 111 -7.17 -1.24 9.11
C TYR A 111 -8.45 -1.36 8.27
N LYS A 112 -9.54 -1.90 8.84
CA LYS A 112 -10.84 -1.98 8.17
C LYS A 112 -11.37 -0.59 7.81
N ALA A 113 -11.27 0.38 8.74
CA ALA A 113 -11.71 1.75 8.49
C ALA A 113 -10.83 2.44 7.45
N TYR A 114 -9.50 2.25 7.51
CA TYR A 114 -8.59 2.73 6.48
C TYR A 114 -8.98 2.21 5.08
N LYS A 115 -9.23 0.91 4.93
CA LYS A 115 -9.65 0.33 3.64
C LYS A 115 -11.00 0.86 3.16
N SER A 116 -11.95 1.03 4.07
CA SER A 116 -13.26 1.60 3.71
C SER A 116 -13.12 3.03 3.22
N TYR A 117 -12.29 3.84 3.91
CA TYR A 117 -11.99 5.20 3.50
C TYR A 117 -11.25 5.26 2.16
N ALA A 118 -10.19 4.46 1.98
CA ALA A 118 -9.46 4.39 0.73
C ALA A 118 -10.38 4.04 -0.44
N ARG A 119 -11.29 3.07 -0.23
CA ARG A 119 -12.27 2.68 -1.26
C ARG A 119 -13.23 3.81 -1.62
N SER A 120 -13.77 4.51 -0.61
CA SER A 120 -14.70 5.62 -0.86
C SER A 120 -14.05 6.80 -1.59
N MET A 121 -12.72 6.95 -1.48
CA MET A 121 -12.00 7.99 -2.19
C MET A 121 -11.90 7.71 -3.70
N TYR A 122 -11.91 6.45 -4.12
CA TYR A 122 -11.93 6.11 -5.55
C TYR A 122 -13.27 6.46 -6.24
N ASP A 123 -14.34 6.63 -5.48
CA ASP A 123 -15.64 7.06 -6.03
C ASP A 123 -15.68 8.57 -6.32
N LYS A 124 -14.71 9.34 -5.79
CA LYS A 124 -14.61 10.77 -6.05
C LYS A 124 -13.99 11.05 -7.42
N PRO A 125 -14.42 12.11 -8.12
CA PRO A 125 -13.85 12.48 -9.40
C PRO A 125 -12.35 12.73 -9.34
N LEU A 126 -11.63 12.21 -10.35
CA LEU A 126 -10.21 12.44 -10.58
C LEU A 126 -10.04 13.14 -11.93
N ASN A 127 -9.14 14.12 -11.99
CA ASN A 127 -8.75 14.76 -13.25
C ASN A 127 -7.60 13.94 -13.87
N LEU A 128 -7.94 12.96 -14.70
CA LEU A 128 -6.98 12.03 -15.31
C LEU A 128 -6.66 12.41 -16.76
N ALA A 129 -5.40 12.26 -17.16
CA ALA A 129 -4.94 12.25 -18.54
C ALA A 129 -4.26 10.91 -18.82
N ILE A 130 -4.74 10.18 -19.80
CA ILE A 130 -4.27 8.83 -20.09
C ILE A 130 -3.23 8.88 -21.21
N LEU A 131 -2.06 8.29 -20.96
CA LEU A 131 -1.01 8.16 -21.98
C LEU A 131 -1.13 6.80 -22.66
N GLY A 132 -1.67 6.80 -23.89
CA GLY A 132 -1.81 5.63 -24.76
C GLY A 132 -0.63 5.46 -25.70
N GLY A 133 -0.61 4.33 -26.40
CA GLY A 133 0.39 4.01 -27.40
C GLY A 133 0.70 2.53 -27.44
N LEU A 134 1.05 2.02 -28.61
CA LEU A 134 1.37 0.62 -28.84
C LEU A 134 2.64 0.19 -28.07
N THR A 135 2.84 -1.11 -27.89
CA THR A 135 4.07 -1.67 -27.29
C THR A 135 5.31 -1.15 -28.03
N GLY A 136 6.31 -0.71 -27.28
CA GLY A 136 7.54 -0.10 -27.82
C GLY A 136 7.41 1.40 -28.16
N SER A 137 6.28 2.06 -27.87
CA SER A 137 6.13 3.51 -28.10
C SER A 137 6.84 4.39 -27.04
N ALA A 138 7.51 3.80 -26.04
CA ALA A 138 8.20 4.48 -24.95
C ALA A 138 7.32 5.23 -23.95
N LYS A 139 6.09 4.75 -23.69
CA LYS A 139 5.19 5.34 -22.69
C LYS A 139 5.83 5.45 -21.31
N THR A 140 6.41 4.36 -20.82
CA THR A 140 7.05 4.28 -19.50
C THR A 140 8.20 5.29 -19.35
N GLU A 141 8.99 5.51 -20.43
CA GLU A 141 10.04 6.53 -20.43
C GLU A 141 9.44 7.94 -20.34
N VAL A 142 8.39 8.21 -21.11
CA VAL A 142 7.69 9.52 -21.07
C VAL A 142 7.09 9.77 -19.69
N ILE A 143 6.46 8.78 -19.08
CA ILE A 143 5.95 8.86 -17.70
C ILE A 143 7.11 9.18 -16.74
N GLY A 144 8.25 8.48 -16.87
CA GLY A 144 9.44 8.72 -16.07
C GLY A 144 10.05 10.13 -16.25
N GLU A 145 10.01 10.68 -17.46
CA GLU A 145 10.46 12.06 -17.71
C GLU A 145 9.45 13.09 -17.17
N LEU A 146 8.15 12.85 -17.30
CA LEU A 146 7.13 13.70 -16.71
C LEU A 146 7.25 13.76 -15.19
N ASP A 147 7.56 12.66 -14.51
CA ASP A 147 7.74 12.62 -13.05
C ASP A 147 8.91 13.50 -12.56
N LYS A 148 9.88 13.80 -13.43
CA LYS A 148 11.00 14.72 -13.14
C LYS A 148 10.60 16.20 -13.28
N ILE A 149 9.50 16.49 -13.95
CA ILE A 149 9.02 17.86 -14.15
C ILE A 149 8.29 18.35 -12.90
N LYS A 150 8.81 19.39 -12.28
CA LYS A 150 8.21 19.96 -11.06
C LYS A 150 6.75 20.36 -11.26
N GLY A 151 5.89 19.75 -10.46
CA GLY A 151 4.47 20.04 -10.42
C GLY A 151 3.61 19.16 -11.32
N GLU A 152 4.19 18.24 -12.09
CA GLU A 152 3.43 17.18 -12.75
C GLU A 152 3.01 16.11 -11.74
N ARG A 153 1.87 15.48 -12.00
CA ARG A 153 1.27 14.48 -11.11
C ARG A 153 1.17 13.16 -11.86
N ILE A 154 1.91 12.18 -11.41
CA ILE A 154 2.08 10.91 -12.13
C ILE A 154 1.63 9.74 -11.27
N VAL A 155 0.95 8.78 -11.89
CA VAL A 155 0.67 7.45 -11.35
C VAL A 155 1.22 6.41 -12.32
N ASP A 156 2.36 5.82 -11.95
CA ASP A 156 3.01 4.72 -12.66
C ASP A 156 2.36 3.39 -12.21
N LEU A 157 1.41 2.90 -13.00
CA LEU A 157 0.67 1.68 -12.68
C LEU A 157 1.52 0.42 -12.85
N GLU A 158 2.37 0.37 -13.89
CA GLU A 158 3.25 -0.75 -14.18
C GLU A 158 4.30 -0.91 -13.08
N GLY A 159 5.00 0.15 -12.72
CA GLY A 159 5.99 0.14 -11.65
C GLY A 159 5.39 -0.21 -10.29
N MET A 160 4.20 0.32 -9.97
CA MET A 160 3.47 -0.04 -8.75
C MET A 160 3.01 -1.50 -8.73
N ALA A 161 2.66 -2.07 -9.89
CA ALA A 161 2.30 -3.48 -10.03
C ALA A 161 3.53 -4.39 -10.07
N LYS A 162 4.75 -3.84 -10.17
CA LYS A 162 6.00 -4.58 -10.41
C LYS A 162 5.87 -5.49 -11.63
N HIS A 163 5.35 -4.95 -12.71
CA HIS A 163 5.08 -5.69 -13.93
C HIS A 163 5.06 -4.73 -15.12
N PHE A 164 5.93 -4.96 -16.09
CA PHE A 164 5.84 -4.26 -17.37
C PHE A 164 4.63 -4.78 -18.15
N GLY A 165 3.71 -3.92 -18.55
CA GLY A 165 2.41 -4.26 -19.16
C GLY A 165 2.47 -4.99 -20.51
N SER A 166 3.64 -5.41 -20.95
CA SER A 166 3.86 -6.16 -22.19
C SER A 166 3.87 -7.67 -21.97
N ALA A 167 3.84 -8.45 -23.08
CA ALA A 167 4.03 -9.91 -23.04
C ALA A 167 5.37 -10.34 -22.40
N PHE A 168 6.32 -9.42 -22.26
CA PHE A 168 7.63 -9.60 -21.62
C PHE A 168 7.65 -9.16 -20.15
N GLY A 169 6.53 -8.71 -19.61
CA GLY A 169 6.43 -8.10 -18.27
C GLY A 169 6.79 -9.01 -17.08
N ASN A 170 6.98 -10.31 -17.30
CA ASN A 170 7.39 -11.30 -16.29
C ASN A 170 8.92 -11.55 -16.25
N LEU A 171 9.71 -10.86 -17.05
CA LEU A 171 11.16 -11.06 -17.08
C LEU A 171 11.85 -10.54 -15.81
N ASP A 172 11.24 -9.56 -15.16
CA ASP A 172 11.70 -9.08 -13.86
C ASP A 172 11.08 -9.97 -12.75
N ARG A 173 11.92 -10.76 -12.07
CA ARG A 173 11.52 -11.78 -11.08
C ARG A 173 10.94 -11.21 -9.78
N HIS A 174 10.48 -9.98 -9.77
CA HIS A 174 9.87 -9.38 -8.60
C HIS A 174 8.44 -9.90 -8.37
N GLU A 175 8.15 -10.33 -7.15
CA GLU A 175 6.82 -10.74 -6.77
C GLU A 175 5.85 -9.55 -6.82
N GLN A 176 4.78 -9.69 -7.61
CA GLN A 176 3.73 -8.68 -7.70
C GLN A 176 3.01 -8.54 -6.36
N PRO A 177 2.57 -7.34 -5.98
CA PRO A 177 1.70 -7.17 -4.82
C PRO A 177 0.36 -7.87 -5.06
N THR A 178 -0.35 -8.20 -3.98
CA THR A 178 -1.76 -8.59 -4.10
C THR A 178 -2.57 -7.43 -4.67
N SER A 179 -3.70 -7.69 -5.34
CA SER A 179 -4.59 -6.60 -5.81
C SER A 179 -5.07 -5.71 -4.65
N LYS A 180 -5.15 -6.26 -3.43
CA LYS A 180 -5.48 -5.49 -2.22
C LYS A 180 -4.37 -4.54 -1.82
N GLN A 181 -3.12 -5.01 -1.85
CA GLN A 181 -1.96 -4.18 -1.54
C GLN A 181 -1.74 -3.13 -2.64
N PHE A 182 -1.92 -3.51 -3.90
CA PHE A 182 -1.87 -2.55 -5.00
C PHE A 182 -2.88 -1.40 -4.83
N SER A 183 -4.12 -1.73 -4.44
CA SER A 183 -5.12 -0.69 -4.14
C SER A 183 -4.66 0.25 -3.01
N ASN A 184 -3.99 -0.27 -1.97
CA ASN A 184 -3.45 0.58 -0.91
C ASN A 184 -2.30 1.49 -1.41
N LEU A 185 -1.42 0.95 -2.26
CA LEU A 185 -0.31 1.70 -2.87
C LEU A 185 -0.85 2.82 -3.76
N LEU A 186 -1.80 2.50 -4.65
CA LEU A 186 -2.44 3.47 -5.52
C LEU A 186 -3.12 4.60 -4.72
N PHE A 187 -3.88 4.24 -3.67
CA PHE A 187 -4.49 5.24 -2.80
C PHE A 187 -3.44 6.13 -2.12
N SER A 188 -2.34 5.54 -1.65
CA SER A 188 -1.25 6.30 -1.03
C SER A 188 -0.61 7.27 -2.02
N ARG A 189 -0.35 6.83 -3.26
CA ARG A 189 0.19 7.68 -4.32
C ARG A 189 -0.75 8.82 -4.69
N LEU A 190 -2.04 8.53 -4.87
CA LEU A 190 -3.05 9.56 -5.16
C LEU A 190 -3.14 10.61 -4.05
N ARG A 191 -3.00 10.21 -2.78
CA ARG A 191 -2.92 11.16 -1.66
C ARG A 191 -1.65 12.00 -1.67
N GLU A 192 -0.52 11.38 -1.96
CA GLU A 192 0.79 12.06 -2.02
C GLU A 192 0.80 13.17 -3.06
N ILE A 193 0.21 12.93 -4.24
CA ILE A 193 0.10 13.91 -5.32
C ILE A 193 -1.11 14.83 -5.21
N ASP A 194 -1.81 14.81 -4.08
CA ASP A 194 -3.02 15.61 -3.82
C ASP A 194 -4.09 15.48 -4.94
N ALA A 195 -4.43 14.24 -5.26
CA ALA A 195 -5.29 13.91 -6.40
C ALA A 195 -6.72 14.51 -6.30
N TRP A 196 -7.18 14.79 -5.09
CA TRP A 196 -8.51 15.34 -4.79
C TRP A 196 -8.49 16.79 -4.31
N GLY A 197 -7.35 17.47 -4.40
CA GLY A 197 -7.22 18.90 -4.14
C GLY A 197 -7.58 19.76 -5.36
N ASP A 198 -7.46 21.07 -5.19
CA ASP A 198 -7.87 22.06 -6.20
C ASP A 198 -6.83 22.28 -7.32
N ASN A 199 -5.85 21.39 -7.46
CA ASN A 199 -4.83 21.51 -8.51
C ASN A 199 -5.45 21.25 -9.90
N PRO A 200 -5.42 22.21 -10.84
CA PRO A 200 -6.04 22.08 -12.15
C PRO A 200 -5.27 21.14 -13.10
N ARG A 201 -4.00 20.84 -12.82
CA ARG A 201 -3.22 19.94 -13.68
C ARG A 201 -3.77 18.52 -13.63
N PRO A 202 -3.82 17.81 -14.75
CA PRO A 202 -4.25 16.41 -14.75
C PRO A 202 -3.25 15.51 -14.02
N ILE A 203 -3.72 14.32 -13.70
CA ILE A 203 -2.88 13.21 -13.22
C ILE A 203 -2.60 12.33 -14.43
N TRP A 204 -1.35 12.20 -14.82
CA TRP A 204 -0.93 11.35 -15.91
C TRP A 204 -0.91 9.89 -15.47
N VAL A 205 -1.51 9.03 -16.28
CA VAL A 205 -1.61 7.60 -16.02
C VAL A 205 -1.39 6.85 -17.33
N GLU A 206 -0.66 5.75 -17.30
CA GLU A 206 -0.51 4.87 -18.46
C GLU A 206 -1.84 4.21 -18.84
N ASN A 207 -2.07 4.04 -20.14
CA ASN A 207 -3.24 3.33 -20.66
C ASN A 207 -3.06 1.83 -20.45
N GLU A 208 -3.43 1.35 -19.27
CA GLU A 208 -3.35 -0.04 -18.89
C GLU A 208 -4.71 -0.73 -18.88
N SER A 209 -4.69 -2.05 -19.05
CA SER A 209 -5.89 -2.85 -18.91
C SER A 209 -6.32 -2.93 -17.45
N ARG A 210 -7.57 -3.39 -17.21
CA ARG A 210 -8.08 -3.61 -15.86
C ARG A 210 -7.19 -4.52 -15.01
N THR A 211 -6.41 -5.38 -15.66
CA THR A 211 -5.52 -6.35 -15.02
C THR A 211 -4.10 -6.18 -15.53
N ILE A 212 -3.15 -5.91 -14.63
CA ILE A 212 -1.72 -5.81 -14.91
C ILE A 212 -1.03 -7.04 -14.30
N GLY A 213 -0.72 -8.03 -15.14
CA GLY A 213 -0.27 -9.34 -14.66
C GLY A 213 -1.32 -10.01 -13.77
N LYS A 214 -1.02 -10.17 -12.46
CA LYS A 214 -1.94 -10.75 -11.45
C LYS A 214 -2.74 -9.70 -10.67
N VAL A 215 -2.46 -8.41 -10.90
CA VAL A 215 -3.04 -7.30 -10.15
C VAL A 215 -4.27 -6.74 -10.85
N ASN A 216 -5.37 -6.59 -10.12
CA ASN A 216 -6.56 -5.90 -10.62
C ASN A 216 -6.60 -4.46 -10.12
N LEU A 217 -6.86 -3.52 -11.02
CA LEU A 217 -7.13 -2.12 -10.68
C LEU A 217 -8.46 -2.01 -9.90
N PRO A 218 -8.57 -1.06 -8.95
CA PRO A 218 -9.86 -0.74 -8.33
C PRO A 218 -10.88 -0.33 -9.40
N GLU A 219 -12.05 -0.96 -9.39
CA GLU A 219 -13.10 -0.75 -10.40
C GLU A 219 -13.48 0.73 -10.59
N PRO A 220 -13.71 1.53 -9.54
CA PRO A 220 -14.09 2.94 -9.72
C PRO A 220 -12.95 3.77 -10.36
N PHE A 221 -11.69 3.45 -10.06
CA PHE A 221 -10.53 4.10 -10.68
C PHE A 221 -10.44 3.75 -12.17
N TYR A 222 -10.51 2.46 -12.50
CA TYR A 222 -10.49 2.00 -13.89
C TYR A 222 -11.64 2.59 -14.72
N THR A 223 -12.84 2.68 -14.14
CA THR A 223 -14.00 3.29 -14.80
C THR A 223 -13.76 4.77 -15.13
N GLN A 224 -13.02 5.48 -14.31
CA GLN A 224 -12.62 6.86 -14.59
C GLN A 224 -11.54 6.93 -15.65
N MET A 225 -10.54 6.04 -15.62
CA MET A 225 -9.49 5.97 -16.64
C MET A 225 -10.07 5.85 -18.06
N ILE A 226 -10.96 4.89 -18.30
CA ILE A 226 -11.54 4.64 -19.64
C ILE A 226 -12.45 5.76 -20.16
N LYS A 227 -12.88 6.66 -19.28
CA LYS A 227 -13.70 7.84 -19.63
C LYS A 227 -12.88 9.13 -19.78
N SER A 228 -11.59 9.07 -19.43
CA SER A 228 -10.71 10.22 -19.45
C SER A 228 -10.09 10.45 -20.84
N THR A 229 -9.59 11.65 -21.08
CA THR A 229 -8.91 11.99 -22.34
C THR A 229 -7.66 11.13 -22.49
N CYS A 230 -7.54 10.44 -23.62
CA CYS A 230 -6.36 9.66 -23.98
C CYS A 230 -5.49 10.43 -24.98
N PHE A 231 -4.21 10.52 -24.68
CA PHE A 231 -3.17 11.08 -25.55
C PHE A 231 -2.38 9.92 -26.13
N GLU A 232 -2.54 9.66 -27.42
CA GLU A 232 -1.93 8.52 -28.08
C GLU A 232 -0.52 8.88 -28.59
N MET A 233 0.47 8.10 -28.20
CA MET A 233 1.84 8.20 -28.69
C MET A 233 1.99 7.41 -29.99
N GLU A 234 2.30 8.09 -31.08
CA GLU A 234 2.57 7.48 -32.38
C GLU A 234 4.08 7.32 -32.59
N ARG A 235 4.50 6.12 -32.96
CA ARG A 235 5.85 5.78 -33.44
C ARG A 235 5.77 4.83 -34.62
N THR A 236 6.73 4.92 -35.53
CA THR A 236 6.84 3.96 -36.64
C THR A 236 7.11 2.55 -36.12
N VAL A 237 6.81 1.53 -36.93
CA VAL A 237 7.08 0.14 -36.55
C VAL A 237 8.57 -0.07 -36.27
N ASP A 238 9.44 0.52 -37.13
CA ASP A 238 10.89 0.38 -37.00
C ASP A 238 11.41 1.02 -35.70
N ASP A 239 10.94 2.20 -35.35
CA ASP A 239 11.32 2.86 -34.09
C ASP A 239 10.88 2.06 -32.87
N ARG A 240 9.71 1.45 -32.94
CA ARG A 240 9.18 0.60 -31.85
C ARG A 240 9.97 -0.69 -31.69
N VAL A 241 10.34 -1.33 -32.80
CA VAL A 241 11.19 -2.53 -32.79
C VAL A 241 12.58 -2.19 -32.24
N ASN A 242 13.22 -1.12 -32.72
CA ASN A 242 14.51 -0.68 -32.21
C ASN A 242 14.46 -0.40 -30.72
N HIS A 243 13.42 0.25 -30.24
CA HIS A 243 13.24 0.54 -28.82
C HIS A 243 13.09 -0.75 -27.98
N LEU A 244 12.29 -1.72 -28.46
CA LEU A 244 12.15 -3.02 -27.79
C LEU A 244 13.47 -3.81 -27.76
N VAL A 245 14.23 -3.79 -28.85
CA VAL A 245 15.56 -4.42 -28.89
C VAL A 245 16.51 -3.77 -27.88
N GLN A 246 16.50 -2.43 -27.73
CA GLN A 246 17.30 -1.75 -26.72
C GLN A 246 16.89 -2.10 -25.29
N MET A 247 15.57 -2.25 -25.03
CA MET A 247 15.08 -2.58 -23.69
C MET A 247 15.28 -4.05 -23.28
N TYR A 248 15.19 -4.97 -24.25
CA TYR A 248 15.12 -6.40 -23.96
C TYR A 248 16.21 -7.23 -24.66
N GLY A 249 17.01 -6.63 -25.54
CA GLY A 249 18.00 -7.34 -26.34
C GLY A 249 19.20 -7.91 -25.56
N ASP A 250 19.44 -7.43 -24.34
CA ASP A 250 20.54 -7.88 -23.46
C ASP A 250 20.04 -8.85 -22.36
N ILE A 251 18.81 -9.36 -22.47
CA ILE A 251 18.26 -10.32 -21.50
C ILE A 251 18.50 -11.74 -22.04
N ASP A 252 19.59 -12.38 -21.57
CA ASP A 252 19.90 -13.80 -21.72
C ASP A 252 19.11 -14.68 -20.71
#